data_6bbefdb85801298bd1efd2b3267b638c
#
_entry.id   6bbefdb85801298bd1efd2b3267b638c
#
_cell.length_a   1.000
_cell.length_b   1.000
_cell.length_c   1.000
_cell.angle_alpha   90.00
_cell.angle_beta   90.00
_cell.angle_gamma   90.00
#
_symmetry.space_group_name_H-M   'P 1'
#
loop_
_entity.id
_entity.type
_entity.pdbx_description
1 polymer ?
#
loop_
_entity_poly.entity_id
_entity_poly.type
_entity_poly.pdbx_seq_one_letter_code
_entity_poly.pdbx_strand_id
1 'polypeptide(L)'
;WKEAMERFGSDKPDLRFGMELHDVSDVVKNTEFAVFKSALEKGGSVRGINAEGQGHMPRKKIDALVEFAKGYGAKGLAYLSIQEDGSYKSSFAKFMTEEELKALVAAMDGKPGDLLLFAADKNKVVFDVLGALRLEIARQLDLLKKDDFKFLWVTEFPLLEYSEEEGRYVAMHHPFTMPMDEDLQYIDSDPGRV
;
A
#
# COMPACT_ATOMS: atom_id res chain seq x y z
N TRP A 1 4.87 11.36 -9.59
CA TRP A 1 3.98 10.20 -9.65
C TRP A 1 4.48 9.06 -8.77
N LYS A 2 5.72 8.65 -8.90
CA LYS A 2 6.31 7.54 -8.12
C LYS A 2 6.12 7.74 -6.62
N GLU A 3 6.46 8.92 -6.09
CA GLU A 3 6.26 9.25 -4.68
C GLU A 3 4.78 9.18 -4.26
N ALA A 4 3.86 9.66 -5.11
CA ALA A 4 2.43 9.60 -4.83
C ALA A 4 1.93 8.15 -4.70
N MET A 5 2.37 7.27 -5.60
CA MET A 5 2.04 5.85 -5.54
C MET A 5 2.66 5.15 -4.32
N GLU A 6 3.94 5.40 -4.04
CA GLU A 6 4.65 4.77 -2.91
C GLU A 6 4.09 5.17 -1.55
N ARG A 7 3.71 6.44 -1.36
CA ARG A 7 3.19 6.95 -0.09
C ARG A 7 1.68 6.81 0.09
N PHE A 8 0.93 6.84 -1.00
CA PHE A 8 -0.54 6.93 -0.90
C PHE A 8 -1.29 5.85 -1.69
N GLY A 9 -0.60 5.08 -2.54
CA GLY A 9 -1.22 4.08 -3.41
C GLY A 9 -2.15 4.70 -4.45
N SER A 10 -1.95 5.97 -4.81
CA SER A 10 -2.80 6.71 -5.75
C SER A 10 -2.05 7.85 -6.40
N ASP A 11 -2.31 8.07 -7.67
CA ASP A 11 -1.87 9.26 -8.43
C ASP A 11 -2.70 10.53 -8.11
N LYS A 12 -3.73 10.40 -7.28
CA LYS A 12 -4.60 11.48 -6.79
C LYS A 12 -4.73 11.40 -5.26
N PRO A 13 -3.60 11.58 -4.53
CA PRO A 13 -3.57 11.36 -3.09
C PRO A 13 -4.42 12.38 -2.33
N ASP A 14 -5.19 11.89 -1.37
CA ASP A 14 -5.87 12.74 -0.40
C ASP A 14 -4.91 13.01 0.78
N LEU A 15 -4.53 14.26 0.98
CA LEU A 15 -3.59 14.70 2.01
C LEU A 15 -4.28 15.27 3.27
N ARG A 16 -5.61 15.19 3.37
CA ARG A 16 -6.35 15.72 4.52
C ARG A 16 -6.14 14.91 5.80
N PHE A 17 -5.58 13.73 5.67
CA PHE A 17 -5.23 12.83 6.77
C PHE A 17 -3.91 12.12 6.46
N GLY A 18 -3.26 11.59 7.48
CA GLY A 18 -2.03 10.79 7.35
C GLY A 18 -2.30 9.39 6.77
N MET A 19 -1.87 8.36 7.48
CA MET A 19 -2.04 6.95 7.11
C MET A 19 -1.31 6.63 5.79
N GLU A 20 -0.07 7.10 5.66
CA GLU A 20 0.78 6.79 4.50
C GLU A 20 1.09 5.29 4.41
N LEU A 21 1.44 4.83 3.22
CA LEU A 21 1.91 3.48 3.01
C LEU A 21 3.38 3.36 3.46
N HIS A 22 3.68 2.31 4.20
CA HIS A 22 5.04 1.95 4.61
C HIS A 22 5.47 0.70 3.86
N ASP A 23 6.61 0.74 3.18
CA ASP A 23 7.24 -0.45 2.60
C ASP A 23 7.99 -1.21 3.70
N VAL A 24 7.56 -2.41 3.98
CA VAL A 24 8.15 -3.29 5.00
C VAL A 24 8.81 -4.52 4.39
N SER A 25 8.97 -4.55 3.06
CA SER A 25 9.51 -5.69 2.32
C SER A 25 10.85 -6.17 2.87
N ASP A 26 11.78 -5.24 3.15
CA ASP A 26 13.10 -5.58 3.72
C ASP A 26 13.02 -6.09 5.16
N VAL A 27 12.06 -5.61 5.93
CA VAL A 27 11.88 -6.03 7.33
C VAL A 27 11.39 -7.46 7.40
N VAL A 28 10.49 -7.85 6.48
CA VAL A 28 9.85 -9.17 6.48
C VAL A 28 10.48 -10.16 5.50
N LYS A 29 11.61 -9.84 4.89
CA LYS A 29 12.24 -10.68 3.84
C LYS A 29 12.61 -12.10 4.28
N ASN A 30 12.87 -12.30 5.58
CA ASN A 30 13.25 -13.58 6.15
C ASN A 30 12.08 -14.30 6.84
N THR A 31 10.85 -13.76 6.76
CA THR A 31 9.69 -14.33 7.45
C THR A 31 9.31 -15.71 6.93
N GLU A 32 8.84 -16.58 7.82
CA GLU A 32 8.21 -17.85 7.46
C GLU A 32 6.72 -17.71 7.11
N PHE A 33 6.16 -16.51 7.15
CA PHE A 33 4.78 -16.28 6.73
C PHE A 33 4.66 -16.39 5.21
N ALA A 34 4.09 -17.48 4.74
CA ALA A 34 4.06 -17.88 3.33
C ALA A 34 3.49 -16.80 2.38
N VAL A 35 2.53 -15.98 2.84
CA VAL A 35 1.92 -14.92 2.02
C VAL A 35 2.96 -13.83 1.69
N PHE A 36 3.70 -13.36 2.70
CA PHE A 36 4.73 -12.34 2.50
C PHE A 36 5.90 -12.90 1.68
N LYS A 37 6.39 -14.07 2.07
CA LYS A 37 7.47 -14.76 1.36
C LYS A 37 7.16 -14.95 -0.12
N SER A 38 5.97 -15.49 -0.46
CA SER A 38 5.56 -15.70 -1.85
C SER A 38 5.41 -14.41 -2.65
N ALA A 39 4.99 -13.31 -2.05
CA ALA A 39 4.90 -12.02 -2.73
C ALA A 39 6.29 -11.50 -3.10
N LEU A 40 7.23 -11.54 -2.15
CA LEU A 40 8.62 -11.09 -2.35
C LEU A 40 9.37 -11.96 -3.37
N GLU A 41 9.25 -13.28 -3.29
CA GLU A 41 9.84 -14.21 -4.27
C GLU A 41 9.39 -13.98 -5.70
N LYS A 42 8.19 -13.43 -5.90
CA LYS A 42 7.62 -13.08 -7.22
C LYS A 42 7.93 -11.64 -7.65
N GLY A 43 8.82 -10.94 -6.94
CA GLY A 43 9.18 -9.57 -7.25
C GLY A 43 8.12 -8.52 -6.90
N GLY A 44 7.15 -8.89 -6.04
CA GLY A 44 6.18 -7.96 -5.45
C GLY A 44 6.73 -7.28 -4.21
N SER A 45 5.85 -6.62 -3.45
CA SER A 45 6.20 -5.97 -2.19
C SER A 45 5.23 -6.33 -1.06
N VAL A 46 5.66 -6.07 0.16
CA VAL A 46 4.82 -6.06 1.35
C VAL A 46 4.78 -4.64 1.88
N ARG A 47 3.59 -4.05 1.84
CA ARG A 47 3.38 -2.70 2.36
C ARG A 47 2.23 -2.69 3.35
N GLY A 48 2.20 -1.69 4.20
CA GLY A 48 1.14 -1.54 5.19
C GLY A 48 0.73 -0.11 5.40
N ILE A 49 -0.40 0.04 6.10
CA ILE A 49 -0.89 1.32 6.64
C ILE A 49 -1.14 1.17 8.15
N ASN A 50 -0.95 2.25 8.88
CA ASN A 50 -1.25 2.33 10.30
C ASN A 50 -2.57 3.07 10.52
N ALA A 51 -3.60 2.34 10.95
CA ALA A 51 -4.86 2.93 11.42
C ALA A 51 -4.73 3.25 12.92
N GLU A 52 -4.23 4.44 13.21
CA GLU A 52 -3.95 4.90 14.58
C GLU A 52 -5.19 4.81 15.48
N GLY A 53 -5.02 4.31 16.68
CA GLY A 53 -6.08 4.16 17.68
C GLY A 53 -7.13 3.10 17.37
N GLN A 54 -6.96 2.28 16.31
CA GLN A 54 -7.94 1.26 15.90
C GLN A 54 -7.60 -0.16 16.38
N GLY A 55 -6.65 -0.31 17.30
CA GLY A 55 -6.20 -1.61 17.83
C GLY A 55 -7.29 -2.46 18.51
N HIS A 56 -8.38 -1.83 18.91
CA HIS A 56 -9.55 -2.50 19.49
C HIS A 56 -10.67 -2.80 18.48
N MET A 57 -10.40 -2.59 17.18
CA MET A 57 -11.39 -2.82 16.12
C MET A 57 -11.98 -4.25 16.21
N PRO A 58 -13.31 -4.40 16.25
CA PRO A 58 -13.95 -5.71 16.33
C PRO A 58 -13.61 -6.58 15.11
N ARG A 59 -13.43 -7.87 15.32
CA ARG A 59 -13.09 -8.84 14.26
C ARG A 59 -14.00 -8.72 13.04
N LYS A 60 -15.30 -8.56 13.24
CA LYS A 60 -16.28 -8.38 12.13
C LYS A 60 -15.95 -7.17 11.24
N LYS A 61 -15.44 -6.08 11.82
CA LYS A 61 -15.03 -4.90 11.04
C LYS A 61 -13.74 -5.16 10.28
N ILE A 62 -12.77 -5.86 10.91
CA ILE A 62 -11.53 -6.28 10.22
C ILE A 62 -11.88 -7.20 9.05
N ASP A 63 -12.76 -8.17 9.24
CA ASP A 63 -13.22 -9.07 8.17
C ASP A 63 -13.92 -8.31 7.03
N ALA A 64 -14.65 -7.25 7.35
CA ALA A 64 -15.24 -6.37 6.32
C ALA A 64 -14.16 -5.61 5.52
N LEU A 65 -13.07 -5.17 6.17
CA LEU A 65 -11.92 -4.56 5.47
C LEU A 65 -11.20 -5.59 4.57
N VAL A 66 -11.11 -6.85 5.00
CA VAL A 66 -10.56 -7.94 4.16
C VAL A 66 -11.41 -8.13 2.90
N GLU A 67 -12.74 -8.19 3.03
CA GLU A 67 -13.63 -8.32 1.87
C GLU A 67 -13.58 -7.08 0.96
N PHE A 68 -13.48 -5.89 1.54
CA PHE A 68 -13.26 -4.66 0.78
C PHE A 68 -11.95 -4.73 -0.04
N ALA A 69 -10.84 -5.14 0.59
CA ALA A 69 -9.55 -5.30 -0.07
C ALA A 69 -9.60 -6.29 -1.25
N LYS A 70 -10.36 -7.39 -1.12
CA LYS A 70 -10.56 -8.35 -2.21
C LYS A 70 -11.24 -7.73 -3.42
N GLY A 71 -12.12 -6.76 -3.23
CA GLY A 71 -12.75 -5.99 -4.31
C GLY A 71 -11.74 -5.21 -5.17
N TYR A 72 -10.54 -4.95 -4.64
CA TYR A 72 -9.41 -4.29 -5.31
C TYR A 72 -8.31 -5.26 -5.75
N GLY A 73 -8.59 -6.55 -5.75
CA GLY A 73 -7.68 -7.59 -6.26
C GLY A 73 -6.79 -8.26 -5.21
N ALA A 74 -6.90 -7.90 -3.92
CA ALA A 74 -6.17 -8.61 -2.88
C ALA A 74 -6.66 -10.05 -2.73
N LYS A 75 -5.73 -10.99 -2.51
CA LYS A 75 -6.06 -12.36 -2.11
C LYS A 75 -6.45 -12.47 -0.63
N GLY A 76 -6.08 -11.47 0.15
CA GLY A 76 -6.35 -11.34 1.57
C GLY A 76 -5.67 -10.10 2.13
N LEU A 77 -5.91 -9.82 3.40
CA LEU A 77 -5.32 -8.72 4.14
C LEU A 77 -4.75 -9.26 5.44
N ALA A 78 -3.46 -9.05 5.68
CA ALA A 78 -2.86 -9.40 6.94
C ALA A 78 -3.02 -8.22 7.92
N TYR A 79 -3.16 -8.51 9.22
CA TYR A 79 -3.29 -7.46 10.22
C TYR A 79 -2.53 -7.79 11.50
N LEU A 80 -2.12 -6.74 12.19
CA LEU A 80 -1.56 -6.79 13.53
C LEU A 80 -2.17 -5.64 14.35
N SER A 81 -2.89 -5.99 15.41
CA SER A 81 -3.43 -5.05 16.38
C SER A 81 -2.50 -5.00 17.59
N ILE A 82 -2.04 -3.80 17.93
CA ILE A 82 -1.21 -3.54 19.11
C ILE A 82 -2.15 -3.19 20.25
N GLN A 83 -2.19 -4.05 21.27
CA GLN A 83 -3.06 -3.82 22.42
C GLN A 83 -2.46 -2.75 23.34
N GLU A 84 -3.26 -2.18 24.23
CA GLU A 84 -2.83 -1.15 25.20
C GLU A 84 -1.72 -1.65 26.14
N ASP A 85 -1.67 -2.94 26.43
CA ASP A 85 -0.63 -3.59 27.24
C ASP A 85 0.64 -3.92 26.45
N GLY A 86 0.69 -3.55 25.16
CA GLY A 86 1.79 -3.83 24.25
C GLY A 86 1.78 -5.23 23.64
N SER A 87 0.80 -6.07 23.95
CA SER A 87 0.64 -7.39 23.33
C SER A 87 0.08 -7.27 21.91
N TYR A 88 0.26 -8.31 21.11
CA TYR A 88 -0.18 -8.33 19.71
C TYR A 88 -1.30 -9.33 19.46
N LYS A 89 -2.36 -8.89 18.77
CA LYS A 89 -3.35 -9.77 18.13
C LYS A 89 -3.15 -9.69 16.62
N SER A 90 -2.86 -10.82 15.98
CA SER A 90 -2.47 -10.83 14.56
C SER A 90 -2.93 -12.09 13.87
N SER A 91 -3.10 -11.99 12.54
CA SER A 91 -3.34 -13.12 11.65
C SER A 91 -2.06 -13.93 11.34
N PHE A 92 -0.86 -13.37 11.61
CA PHE A 92 0.41 -13.93 11.16
C PHE A 92 1.55 -13.94 12.22
N ALA A 93 1.38 -13.29 13.37
CA ALA A 93 2.45 -13.14 14.36
C ALA A 93 3.11 -14.46 14.79
N LYS A 94 2.37 -15.57 14.77
CA LYS A 94 2.90 -16.91 15.10
C LYS A 94 3.97 -17.43 14.12
N PHE A 95 4.15 -16.77 12.97
CA PHE A 95 5.15 -17.12 11.96
C PHE A 95 6.36 -16.19 11.98
N MET A 96 6.44 -15.30 12.97
CA MET A 96 7.52 -14.32 13.12
C MET A 96 8.12 -14.41 14.52
N THR A 97 9.40 -14.10 14.62
CA THR A 97 10.07 -13.94 15.91
C THR A 97 9.63 -12.64 16.60
N GLU A 98 9.93 -12.52 17.89
CA GLU A 98 9.61 -11.30 18.64
C GLU A 98 10.40 -10.09 18.12
N GLU A 99 11.64 -10.29 17.69
CA GLU A 99 12.49 -9.27 17.09
C GLU A 99 11.95 -8.80 15.76
N GLU A 100 11.50 -9.70 14.89
CA GLU A 100 10.86 -9.37 13.61
C GLU A 100 9.56 -8.58 13.82
N LEU A 101 8.73 -8.97 14.79
CA LEU A 101 7.50 -8.25 15.11
C LEU A 101 7.80 -6.84 15.64
N LYS A 102 8.80 -6.68 16.50
CA LYS A 102 9.22 -5.35 16.99
C LYS A 102 9.75 -4.48 15.86
N ALA A 103 10.57 -5.04 14.97
CA ALA A 103 11.07 -4.34 13.79
C ALA A 103 9.94 -3.93 12.84
N LEU A 104 8.96 -4.81 12.62
CA LEU A 104 7.79 -4.51 11.79
C LEU A 104 6.94 -3.39 12.39
N VAL A 105 6.66 -3.44 13.69
CA VAL A 105 5.90 -2.39 14.40
C VAL A 105 6.64 -1.06 14.34
N ALA A 106 7.96 -1.06 14.54
CA ALA A 106 8.77 0.16 14.44
C ALA A 106 8.77 0.74 13.00
N ALA A 107 8.87 -0.11 11.97
CA ALA A 107 8.82 0.34 10.57
C ALA A 107 7.45 0.91 10.17
N MET A 108 6.41 0.59 10.91
CA MET A 108 5.04 1.09 10.72
C MET A 108 4.70 2.28 11.63
N ASP A 109 5.66 2.81 12.39
CA ASP A 109 5.43 3.81 13.45
C ASP A 109 4.31 3.42 14.44
N GLY A 110 4.13 2.10 14.65
CA GLY A 110 3.04 1.52 15.42
C GLY A 110 3.20 1.76 16.94
N LYS A 111 2.10 2.09 17.59
CA LYS A 111 2.00 2.36 19.01
C LYS A 111 0.92 1.48 19.67
N PRO A 112 0.95 1.28 21.00
CA PRO A 112 -0.17 0.68 21.71
C PRO A 112 -1.50 1.34 21.33
N GLY A 113 -2.50 0.54 21.01
CA GLY A 113 -3.80 1.00 20.54
C GLY A 113 -3.96 1.07 19.03
N ASP A 114 -2.93 0.81 18.22
CA ASP A 114 -2.99 0.91 16.77
C ASP A 114 -3.35 -0.41 16.07
N LEU A 115 -3.91 -0.31 14.86
CA LEU A 115 -4.15 -1.42 13.96
C LEU A 115 -3.32 -1.26 12.69
N LEU A 116 -2.39 -2.19 12.49
CA LEU A 116 -1.57 -2.26 11.29
C LEU A 116 -2.20 -3.23 10.29
N LEU A 117 -2.35 -2.79 9.05
CA LEU A 117 -2.94 -3.56 7.95
C LEU A 117 -1.91 -3.70 6.83
N PHE A 118 -1.75 -4.91 6.27
CA PHE A 118 -0.73 -5.22 5.28
C PHE A 118 -1.32 -5.89 4.05
N ALA A 119 -0.86 -5.46 2.88
CA ALA A 119 -1.07 -6.11 1.60
C ALA A 119 0.26 -6.64 1.06
N ALA A 120 0.23 -7.80 0.41
CA ALA A 120 1.40 -8.47 -0.15
C ALA A 120 1.02 -9.09 -1.50
N ASP A 121 1.49 -8.51 -2.59
CA ASP A 121 1.30 -8.98 -3.97
C ASP A 121 2.21 -8.17 -4.92
N LYS A 122 1.96 -8.20 -6.24
CA LYS A 122 2.54 -7.27 -7.23
C LYS A 122 2.27 -5.82 -6.79
N ASN A 123 3.22 -4.91 -7.02
CA ASN A 123 3.13 -3.51 -6.57
C ASN A 123 1.82 -2.82 -6.96
N LYS A 124 1.33 -3.02 -8.20
CA LYS A 124 0.06 -2.46 -8.66
C LYS A 124 -1.10 -2.85 -7.73
N VAL A 125 -1.24 -4.14 -7.41
CA VAL A 125 -2.30 -4.64 -6.53
C VAL A 125 -2.14 -4.06 -5.11
N VAL A 126 -0.91 -4.01 -4.60
CA VAL A 126 -0.63 -3.46 -3.25
C VAL A 126 -1.03 -1.99 -3.17
N PHE A 127 -0.69 -1.19 -4.17
CA PHE A 127 -1.07 0.23 -4.23
C PHE A 127 -2.58 0.41 -4.35
N ASP A 128 -3.24 -0.29 -5.27
CA ASP A 128 -4.70 -0.21 -5.46
C ASP A 128 -5.45 -0.58 -4.16
N VAL A 129 -5.03 -1.64 -3.50
CA VAL A 129 -5.63 -2.13 -2.25
C VAL A 129 -5.43 -1.15 -1.10
N LEU A 130 -4.18 -0.75 -0.83
CA LEU A 130 -3.87 0.10 0.32
C LEU A 130 -4.34 1.53 0.11
N GLY A 131 -4.26 2.06 -1.12
CA GLY A 131 -4.81 3.37 -1.46
C GLY A 131 -6.32 3.44 -1.25
N ALA A 132 -7.06 2.40 -1.65
CA ALA A 132 -8.49 2.31 -1.41
C ALA A 132 -8.84 2.12 0.09
N LEU A 133 -8.10 1.25 0.80
CA LEU A 133 -8.29 1.01 2.23
C LEU A 133 -8.05 2.28 3.06
N ARG A 134 -7.03 3.05 2.73
CA ARG A 134 -6.69 4.33 3.35
C ARG A 134 -7.91 5.27 3.32
N LEU A 135 -8.55 5.43 2.16
CA LEU A 135 -9.74 6.26 1.98
C LEU A 135 -10.97 5.68 2.71
N GLU A 136 -11.17 4.37 2.66
CA GLU A 136 -12.29 3.71 3.33
C GLU A 136 -12.20 3.86 4.86
N ILE A 137 -11.02 3.66 5.43
CA ILE A 137 -10.79 3.85 6.87
C ILE A 137 -10.96 5.32 7.24
N ALA A 138 -10.40 6.25 6.46
CA ALA A 138 -10.57 7.68 6.70
C ALA A 138 -12.04 8.11 6.67
N ARG A 139 -12.83 7.53 5.75
CA ARG A 139 -14.29 7.76 5.69
C ARG A 139 -14.99 7.22 6.93
N GLN A 140 -14.65 6.01 7.38
CA GLN A 140 -15.25 5.40 8.58
C GLN A 140 -14.94 6.18 9.86
N LEU A 141 -13.77 6.83 9.91
CA LEU A 141 -13.28 7.61 11.05
C LEU A 141 -13.63 9.11 10.94
N ASP A 142 -14.42 9.52 9.95
CA ASP A 142 -14.77 10.93 9.69
C ASP A 142 -13.56 11.87 9.57
N LEU A 143 -12.47 11.42 8.95
CA LEU A 143 -11.25 12.22 8.76
C LEU A 143 -11.33 13.12 7.52
N LEU A 144 -12.28 12.87 6.62
CA LEU A 144 -12.43 13.58 5.35
C LEU A 144 -13.27 14.86 5.54
N LYS A 145 -12.67 15.90 6.11
CA LYS A 145 -13.36 17.18 6.34
C LYS A 145 -13.69 17.87 5.02
N LYS A 146 -14.96 18.27 4.82
CA LYS A 146 -15.46 18.85 3.56
C LYS A 146 -14.84 20.20 3.22
N ASP A 147 -14.49 20.97 4.25
CA ASP A 147 -13.97 22.34 4.10
C ASP A 147 -12.42 22.40 4.22
N ASP A 148 -11.73 21.25 4.27
CA ASP A 148 -10.28 21.18 4.24
C ASP A 148 -9.80 20.83 2.82
N PHE A 149 -9.04 21.74 2.20
CA PHE A 149 -8.49 21.58 0.86
C PHE A 149 -6.98 21.51 0.94
N LYS A 150 -6.40 20.43 0.37
CA LYS A 150 -4.96 20.23 0.25
C LYS A 150 -4.61 20.18 -1.24
N PHE A 151 -3.91 21.19 -1.71
CA PHE A 151 -3.47 21.27 -3.11
C PHE A 151 -2.06 20.69 -3.24
N LEU A 152 -1.82 19.96 -4.31
CA LEU A 152 -0.51 19.39 -4.65
C LEU A 152 -0.38 19.32 -6.19
N TRP A 153 0.86 19.15 -6.63
CA TRP A 153 1.18 18.78 -7.99
C TRP A 153 1.74 17.36 -7.98
N VAL A 154 1.21 16.51 -8.86
CA VAL A 154 1.83 15.23 -9.19
C VAL A 154 2.49 15.40 -10.54
N THR A 155 3.78 15.20 -10.59
CA THR A 155 4.63 15.34 -11.79
C THR A 155 5.20 13.97 -12.18
N GLU A 156 5.89 13.90 -13.32
CA GLU A 156 6.60 12.70 -13.75
C GLU A 156 5.67 11.47 -13.88
N PHE A 157 4.53 11.68 -14.52
CA PHE A 157 3.65 10.55 -14.86
C PHE A 157 4.32 9.68 -15.92
N PRO A 158 4.33 8.35 -15.77
CA PRO A 158 4.75 7.45 -16.83
C PRO A 158 3.91 7.67 -18.08
N LEU A 159 4.55 7.77 -19.23
CA LEU A 159 3.86 7.87 -20.52
C LEU A 159 3.20 6.55 -20.87
N LEU A 160 3.91 5.45 -20.61
CA LEU A 160 3.55 4.09 -21.00
C LEU A 160 3.46 3.15 -19.79
N GLU A 161 2.54 2.19 -19.84
CA GLU A 161 2.50 1.05 -18.92
C GLU A 161 2.43 -0.26 -19.72
N TYR A 162 2.99 -1.34 -19.16
CA TYR A 162 2.92 -2.65 -19.79
C TYR A 162 1.56 -3.30 -19.49
N SER A 163 0.81 -3.60 -20.56
CA SER A 163 -0.44 -4.36 -20.49
C SER A 163 -0.14 -5.86 -20.60
N GLU A 164 -0.37 -6.61 -19.52
CA GLU A 164 -0.26 -8.08 -19.54
C GLU A 164 -1.29 -8.71 -20.51
N GLU A 165 -2.48 -8.10 -20.65
CA GLU A 165 -3.54 -8.56 -21.53
C GLU A 165 -3.18 -8.40 -23.01
N GLU A 166 -2.62 -7.25 -23.38
CA GLU A 166 -2.22 -6.97 -24.75
C GLU A 166 -0.79 -7.45 -25.08
N GLY A 167 0.01 -7.79 -24.08
CA GLY A 167 1.41 -8.21 -24.23
C GLY A 167 2.33 -7.11 -24.76
N ARG A 168 1.98 -5.83 -24.57
CA ARG A 168 2.72 -4.67 -25.07
C ARG A 168 2.58 -3.46 -24.16
N TYR A 169 3.40 -2.44 -24.39
CA TYR A 169 3.23 -1.14 -23.78
C TYR A 169 2.05 -0.38 -24.40
N VAL A 170 1.25 0.25 -23.56
CA VAL A 170 0.10 1.09 -23.91
C VAL A 170 0.22 2.44 -23.23
N ALA A 171 -0.46 3.46 -23.77
CA ALA A 171 -0.49 4.78 -23.16
C ALA A 171 -1.18 4.72 -21.79
N MET A 172 -0.51 5.20 -20.75
CA MET A 172 -1.03 5.13 -19.39
C MET A 172 -2.13 6.16 -19.14
N HIS A 173 -2.01 7.38 -19.70
CA HIS A 173 -2.93 8.47 -19.39
C HIS A 173 -3.64 9.02 -20.63
N HIS A 174 -3.02 9.92 -21.37
CA HIS A 174 -3.69 10.65 -22.41
C HIS A 174 -2.79 10.85 -23.63
N PRO A 175 -3.31 10.75 -24.86
CA PRO A 175 -2.51 10.89 -26.08
C PRO A 175 -1.89 12.29 -26.28
N PHE A 176 -2.27 13.27 -25.49
CA PHE A 176 -1.67 14.62 -25.54
C PHE A 176 -0.50 14.80 -24.57
N THR A 177 -0.16 13.78 -23.77
CA THR A 177 1.07 13.77 -22.98
C THR A 177 2.25 13.53 -23.90
N MET A 178 3.38 14.14 -23.56
CA MET A 178 4.62 14.04 -24.31
C MET A 178 5.70 13.50 -23.35
N PRO A 179 6.60 12.63 -23.81
CA PRO A 179 7.75 12.23 -23.00
C PRO A 179 8.63 13.44 -22.69
N MET A 180 9.41 13.35 -21.62
CA MET A 180 10.45 14.33 -21.32
C MET A 180 11.55 14.24 -22.37
N ASP A 181 12.19 15.35 -22.70
CA ASP A 181 13.20 15.40 -23.77
C ASP A 181 14.35 14.41 -23.53
N GLU A 182 14.76 14.22 -22.27
CA GLU A 182 15.78 13.26 -21.87
C GLU A 182 15.36 11.79 -22.03
N ASP A 183 14.05 11.50 -22.04
CA ASP A 183 13.51 10.14 -22.12
C ASP A 183 13.17 9.73 -23.57
N LEU A 184 13.14 10.67 -24.53
CA LEU A 184 12.86 10.39 -25.94
C LEU A 184 13.72 9.26 -26.53
N GLN A 185 14.98 9.14 -26.10
CA GLN A 185 15.91 8.11 -26.53
C GLN A 185 15.53 6.69 -26.07
N TYR A 186 14.63 6.55 -25.09
CA TYR A 186 14.24 5.28 -24.50
C TYR A 186 12.92 4.72 -25.03
N ILE A 187 12.16 5.48 -25.84
CA ILE A 187 10.84 5.08 -26.34
C ILE A 187 10.87 3.69 -26.98
N ASP A 188 11.90 3.40 -27.80
CA ASP A 188 12.02 2.13 -28.50
C ASP A 188 12.86 1.10 -27.73
N SER A 189 13.83 1.52 -26.92
CA SER A 189 14.79 0.63 -26.27
C SER A 189 14.39 0.22 -24.86
N ASP A 190 13.71 1.08 -24.13
CA ASP A 190 13.24 0.88 -22.74
C ASP A 190 11.97 1.68 -22.46
N PRO A 191 10.85 1.33 -23.12
CA PRO A 191 9.60 2.10 -23.01
C PRO A 191 9.01 2.16 -21.60
N GLY A 192 9.39 1.24 -20.71
CA GLY A 192 8.98 1.26 -19.32
C GLY A 192 9.62 2.35 -18.48
N ARG A 193 10.62 3.05 -19.02
CA ARG A 193 11.29 4.16 -18.38
C ARG A 193 10.64 5.52 -18.69
N VAL A 194 9.88 5.60 -19.76
CA VAL A 194 9.32 6.83 -20.34
C VAL A 194 7.99 7.22 -19.67
#